data_e266a697c86d4acfdae56f0957a5c8bd
#
_entry.id   e266a697c86d4acfdae56f0957a5c8bd
#
_cell.length_a   1.000
_cell.length_b   1.000
_cell.length_c   1.000
_cell.angle_alpha   90.00
_cell.angle_beta   90.00
_cell.angle_gamma   90.00
#
_symmetry.space_group_name_H-M   'P 1'
#
loop_
_entity.id
_entity.type
_entity.pdbx_description
1 polymer ?
#
loop_
_entity_poly.entity_id
_entity_poly.type
_entity_poly.pdbx_seq_one_letter_code
_entity_poly.pdbx_strand_id
1 'polypeptide(L)'
;MSFKIVTDSTSDLPKGWVEEHGVDVLGLTINLDGQTYETVGDNRLTSATLLEKMESGSQPMTSQVNVGQFEEVFEVAAKEGQEVLYLAFSAALSGTYQSAVIARDMVLDQYPEAAISIIDTKAATIGEGYLVMKAVEARAAGKTLVETMAIVEDLVPRLRTYLLVDDLQHLVRGGRLSKAAGLIGGLVNIKPLISLNADGKLESIAKIRGRKKGIKEMLNLTLDNLDHST
;
A
#
# COMPACT_ATOMS: atom_id res chain seq x y z
N MET A 1 -4.28 8.38 -25.77
CA MET A 1 -4.99 7.21 -25.22
C MET A 1 -4.86 7.25 -23.70
N SER A 2 -5.84 6.78 -22.95
CA SER A 2 -5.75 6.78 -21.47
C SER A 2 -4.90 5.60 -21.03
N PHE A 3 -3.92 5.81 -20.15
CA PHE A 3 -3.12 4.74 -19.58
C PHE A 3 -3.87 3.97 -18.48
N LYS A 4 -3.49 2.74 -18.23
CA LYS A 4 -4.01 1.88 -17.16
C LYS A 4 -3.35 2.25 -15.81
N ILE A 5 -4.13 2.35 -14.75
CA ILE A 5 -3.62 2.50 -13.37
C ILE A 5 -3.81 1.17 -12.65
N VAL A 6 -2.72 0.68 -12.08
CA VAL A 6 -2.65 -0.55 -11.30
C VAL A 6 -2.14 -0.23 -9.91
N THR A 7 -2.67 -0.87 -8.89
CA THR A 7 -2.16 -0.83 -7.52
C THR A 7 -2.32 -2.21 -6.88
N ASP A 8 -2.04 -2.33 -5.60
CA ASP A 8 -2.26 -3.58 -4.87
C ASP A 8 -3.20 -3.40 -3.68
N SER A 9 -3.60 -4.51 -3.08
CA SER A 9 -4.63 -4.52 -2.05
C SER A 9 -4.25 -3.83 -0.75
N THR A 10 -3.01 -3.37 -0.61
CA THR A 10 -2.58 -2.60 0.57
C THR A 10 -2.96 -1.12 0.48
N SER A 11 -3.43 -0.65 -0.66
CA SER A 11 -3.91 0.73 -0.88
C SER A 11 -5.19 1.07 -0.12
N ASP A 12 -5.89 0.06 0.42
CA ASP A 12 -7.15 0.22 1.19
C ASP A 12 -8.24 1.02 0.47
N LEU A 13 -8.24 1.03 -0.86
CA LEU A 13 -9.23 1.72 -1.67
C LEU A 13 -10.60 1.03 -1.58
N PRO A 14 -11.70 1.79 -1.47
CA PRO A 14 -13.04 1.20 -1.48
C PRO A 14 -13.34 0.51 -2.81
N LYS A 15 -13.90 -0.73 -2.76
CA LYS A 15 -14.22 -1.53 -3.96
C LYS A 15 -15.04 -0.73 -4.99
N GLY A 16 -16.10 -0.05 -4.57
CA GLY A 16 -16.94 0.74 -5.47
C GLY A 16 -16.18 1.89 -6.15
N TRP A 17 -15.27 2.54 -5.43
CA TRP A 17 -14.42 3.58 -6.00
C TRP A 17 -13.45 3.03 -7.04
N VAL A 18 -12.84 1.88 -6.77
CA VAL A 18 -11.92 1.18 -7.70
C VAL A 18 -12.63 0.85 -9.02
N GLU A 19 -13.82 0.27 -8.93
CA GLU A 19 -14.64 -0.10 -10.09
C GLU A 19 -15.07 1.14 -10.90
N GLU A 20 -15.54 2.19 -10.22
CA GLU A 20 -15.99 3.45 -10.85
C GLU A 20 -14.86 4.14 -11.63
N HIS A 21 -13.63 4.07 -11.11
CA HIS A 21 -12.50 4.80 -11.70
C HIS A 21 -11.59 3.92 -12.58
N GLY A 22 -11.93 2.65 -12.78
CA GLY A 22 -11.16 1.74 -13.63
C GLY A 22 -9.71 1.62 -13.17
N VAL A 23 -9.52 1.25 -11.90
CA VAL A 23 -8.21 0.93 -11.30
C VAL A 23 -8.12 -0.58 -11.11
N ASP A 24 -7.05 -1.19 -11.59
CA ASP A 24 -6.79 -2.61 -11.36
C ASP A 24 -6.09 -2.79 -10.00
N VAL A 25 -6.64 -3.65 -9.15
CA VAL A 25 -6.06 -3.95 -7.83
C VAL A 25 -5.60 -5.40 -7.77
N LEU A 26 -4.30 -5.60 -7.62
CA LEU A 26 -3.71 -6.92 -7.44
C LEU A 26 -3.70 -7.33 -5.96
N GLY A 27 -4.06 -8.57 -5.69
CA GLY A 27 -4.23 -9.09 -4.33
C GLY A 27 -2.94 -9.67 -3.75
N LEU A 28 -2.55 -9.22 -2.56
CA LEU A 28 -1.73 -10.04 -1.68
C LEU A 28 -2.57 -11.24 -1.20
N THR A 29 -1.91 -12.26 -0.67
CA THR A 29 -2.61 -13.37 -0.02
C THR A 29 -2.39 -13.38 1.49
N ILE A 30 -3.34 -13.97 2.22
CA ILE A 30 -3.28 -14.15 3.67
C ILE A 30 -3.27 -15.64 3.97
N ASN A 31 -2.22 -16.12 4.60
CA ASN A 31 -2.14 -17.48 5.14
C ASN A 31 -2.59 -17.45 6.60
N LEU A 32 -3.65 -18.16 6.91
CA LEU A 32 -4.30 -18.15 8.20
C LEU A 32 -4.83 -19.55 8.54
N ASP A 33 -4.42 -20.12 9.66
CA ASP A 33 -4.86 -21.42 10.16
C ASP A 33 -4.68 -22.56 9.12
N GLY A 34 -3.58 -22.50 8.33
CA GLY A 34 -3.27 -23.50 7.30
C GLY A 34 -4.03 -23.32 5.99
N GLN A 35 -4.79 -22.25 5.83
CA GLN A 35 -5.50 -21.91 4.60
C GLN A 35 -4.96 -20.61 4.00
N THR A 36 -4.97 -20.50 2.67
CA THR A 36 -4.62 -19.30 1.92
C THR A 36 -5.89 -18.59 1.47
N TYR A 37 -5.99 -17.31 1.75
CA TYR A 37 -7.10 -16.45 1.39
C TYR A 37 -6.65 -15.33 0.47
N GLU A 38 -7.53 -14.97 -0.46
CA GLU A 38 -7.36 -13.80 -1.31
C GLU A 38 -7.75 -12.51 -0.56
N THR A 39 -7.14 -11.41 -0.95
CA THR A 39 -7.47 -10.06 -0.43
C THR A 39 -8.33 -9.25 -1.40
N VAL A 40 -8.49 -9.73 -2.62
CA VAL A 40 -9.33 -9.13 -3.68
C VAL A 40 -10.35 -10.14 -4.20
N GLY A 41 -11.29 -9.68 -5.01
CA GLY A 41 -12.33 -10.53 -5.59
C GLY A 41 -13.50 -10.78 -4.64
N ASP A 42 -14.45 -11.60 -5.10
CA ASP A 42 -15.71 -11.83 -4.38
C ASP A 42 -15.56 -12.81 -3.19
N ASN A 43 -14.59 -13.70 -3.26
CA ASN A 43 -14.28 -14.68 -2.21
C ASN A 43 -13.15 -14.21 -1.26
N ARG A 44 -12.85 -12.91 -1.23
CA ARG A 44 -11.79 -12.38 -0.38
C ARG A 44 -12.12 -12.53 1.10
N LEU A 45 -11.07 -12.73 1.90
CA LEU A 45 -11.19 -12.64 3.35
C LEU A 45 -11.53 -11.20 3.74
N THR A 46 -12.66 -11.01 4.43
CA THR A 46 -13.05 -9.67 4.89
C THR A 46 -12.23 -9.24 6.10
N SER A 47 -12.03 -7.93 6.26
CA SER A 47 -11.33 -7.39 7.44
C SER A 47 -12.03 -7.78 8.75
N ALA A 48 -13.37 -7.83 8.77
CA ALA A 48 -14.13 -8.25 9.94
C ALA A 48 -13.82 -9.71 10.33
N THR A 49 -13.86 -10.63 9.37
CA THR A 49 -13.54 -12.04 9.61
C THR A 49 -12.07 -12.24 10.01
N LEU A 50 -11.15 -11.48 9.39
CA LEU A 50 -9.75 -11.53 9.76
C LEU A 50 -9.53 -11.10 11.21
N LEU A 51 -10.11 -9.96 11.61
CA LEU A 51 -10.00 -9.44 12.97
C LEU A 51 -10.60 -10.39 14.00
N GLU A 52 -11.78 -10.95 13.75
CA GLU A 52 -12.41 -11.95 14.62
C GLU A 52 -11.52 -13.17 14.86
N LYS A 53 -10.90 -13.70 13.79
CA LYS A 53 -9.95 -14.80 13.90
C LYS A 53 -8.71 -14.41 14.69
N MET A 54 -8.16 -13.21 14.46
CA MET A 54 -7.02 -12.70 15.21
C MET A 54 -7.32 -12.51 16.70
N GLU A 55 -8.49 -12.00 17.04
CA GLU A 55 -8.99 -11.90 18.43
C GLU A 55 -9.15 -13.27 19.08
N SER A 56 -9.50 -14.28 18.30
CA SER A 56 -9.56 -15.69 18.74
C SER A 56 -8.19 -16.38 18.83
N GLY A 57 -7.09 -15.66 18.51
CA GLY A 57 -5.73 -16.13 18.67
C GLY A 57 -5.02 -16.58 17.40
N SER A 58 -5.70 -16.53 16.24
CA SER A 58 -5.07 -16.85 14.96
C SER A 58 -3.96 -15.86 14.60
N GLN A 59 -2.93 -16.34 13.91
CA GLN A 59 -1.76 -15.56 13.55
C GLN A 59 -1.61 -15.50 12.02
N PRO A 60 -2.20 -14.50 11.35
CA PRO A 60 -2.09 -14.36 9.91
C PRO A 60 -0.66 -14.03 9.47
N MET A 61 -0.30 -14.57 8.32
CA MET A 61 0.90 -14.19 7.57
C MET A 61 0.48 -13.77 6.16
N THR A 62 1.12 -12.74 5.62
CA THR A 62 0.86 -12.28 4.26
C THR A 62 1.93 -12.74 3.30
N SER A 63 1.54 -13.01 2.05
CA SER A 63 2.47 -13.20 0.94
C SER A 63 2.28 -12.06 -0.06
N GLN A 64 3.38 -11.62 -0.65
CA GLN A 64 3.38 -10.56 -1.67
C GLN A 64 2.57 -10.97 -2.92
N VAL A 65 2.18 -9.99 -3.73
CA VAL A 65 1.71 -10.25 -5.10
C VAL A 65 2.85 -10.92 -5.88
N ASN A 66 2.57 -12.03 -6.51
CA ASN A 66 3.60 -12.80 -7.22
C ASN A 66 3.87 -12.24 -8.64
N VAL A 67 5.00 -12.65 -9.21
CA VAL A 67 5.45 -12.20 -10.53
C VAL A 67 4.41 -12.51 -11.62
N GLY A 68 3.81 -13.71 -11.59
CA GLY A 68 2.85 -14.14 -12.62
C GLY A 68 1.57 -13.30 -12.65
N GLN A 69 1.09 -12.81 -11.49
CA GLN A 69 -0.07 -11.90 -11.44
C GLN A 69 0.24 -10.56 -12.13
N PHE A 70 1.45 -10.01 -11.95
CA PHE A 70 1.88 -8.81 -12.65
C PHE A 70 2.11 -9.06 -14.14
N GLU A 71 2.77 -10.18 -14.48
CA GLU A 71 3.03 -10.57 -15.87
C GLU A 71 1.73 -10.63 -16.67
N GLU A 72 0.68 -11.27 -16.13
CA GLU A 72 -0.64 -11.36 -16.78
C GLU A 72 -1.21 -9.96 -17.10
N VAL A 73 -1.21 -9.04 -16.13
CA VAL A 73 -1.76 -7.69 -16.30
C VAL A 73 -0.92 -6.87 -17.28
N PHE A 74 0.40 -6.95 -17.19
CA PHE A 74 1.31 -6.18 -18.02
C PHE A 74 1.35 -6.70 -19.46
N GLU A 75 1.30 -8.01 -19.64
CA GLU A 75 1.26 -8.63 -20.97
C GLU A 75 -0.04 -8.29 -21.72
N VAL A 76 -1.19 -8.31 -21.04
CA VAL A 76 -2.46 -7.87 -21.64
C VAL A 76 -2.37 -6.43 -22.10
N ALA A 77 -1.88 -5.54 -21.26
CA ALA A 77 -1.72 -4.12 -21.61
C ALA A 77 -0.73 -3.92 -22.78
N ALA A 78 0.39 -4.66 -22.78
CA ALA A 78 1.39 -4.61 -23.85
C ALA A 78 0.80 -5.06 -25.21
N LYS A 79 0.02 -6.14 -25.24
CA LYS A 79 -0.69 -6.62 -26.45
C LYS A 79 -1.70 -5.62 -26.99
N GLU A 80 -2.34 -4.86 -26.11
CA GLU A 80 -3.31 -3.84 -26.45
C GLU A 80 -2.66 -2.49 -26.82
N GLY A 81 -1.35 -2.35 -26.66
CA GLY A 81 -0.62 -1.09 -26.84
C GLY A 81 -1.01 -0.04 -25.79
N GLN A 82 -1.47 -0.48 -24.62
CA GLN A 82 -1.88 0.37 -23.51
C GLN A 82 -0.72 0.63 -22.57
N GLU A 83 -0.46 1.91 -22.25
CA GLU A 83 0.51 2.29 -21.22
C GLU A 83 0.01 1.91 -19.82
N VAL A 84 0.92 1.56 -18.90
CA VAL A 84 0.61 1.15 -17.53
C VAL A 84 1.37 1.99 -16.53
N LEU A 85 0.68 2.44 -15.48
CA LEU A 85 1.25 3.00 -14.26
C LEU A 85 0.88 2.11 -13.07
N TYR A 86 1.87 1.43 -12.49
CA TYR A 86 1.71 0.71 -11.24
C TYR A 86 2.22 1.54 -10.05
N LEU A 87 1.33 1.79 -9.09
CA LEU A 87 1.62 2.48 -7.84
C LEU A 87 1.73 1.42 -6.74
N ALA A 88 2.95 1.18 -6.29
CA ALA A 88 3.30 0.03 -5.46
C ALA A 88 3.29 0.35 -3.97
N PHE A 89 2.83 -0.58 -3.17
CA PHE A 89 3.15 -0.67 -1.75
C PHE A 89 4.64 -0.49 -1.51
N SER A 90 5.02 0.17 -0.41
CA SER A 90 6.42 0.43 -0.08
C SER A 90 7.32 -0.80 -0.26
N ALA A 91 8.35 -0.66 -1.10
CA ALA A 91 9.35 -1.70 -1.33
C ALA A 91 10.12 -2.10 -0.07
N ALA A 92 10.16 -1.22 0.94
CA ALA A 92 10.79 -1.51 2.23
C ALA A 92 9.94 -2.42 3.13
N LEU A 93 8.65 -2.59 2.82
CA LEU A 93 7.70 -3.40 3.61
C LEU A 93 7.31 -4.71 2.93
N SER A 94 7.40 -4.80 1.60
CA SER A 94 6.99 -5.99 0.84
C SER A 94 7.84 -6.19 -0.39
N GLY A 95 8.02 -7.45 -0.79
CA GLY A 95 8.62 -7.81 -2.08
C GLY A 95 7.70 -7.60 -3.29
N THR A 96 6.47 -7.10 -3.10
CA THR A 96 5.49 -6.85 -4.17
C THR A 96 6.06 -5.93 -5.25
N TYR A 97 6.71 -4.82 -4.86
CA TYR A 97 7.41 -3.94 -5.81
C TYR A 97 8.43 -4.70 -6.68
N GLN A 98 9.26 -5.54 -6.06
CA GLN A 98 10.27 -6.30 -6.80
C GLN A 98 9.63 -7.34 -7.74
N SER A 99 8.51 -7.96 -7.34
CA SER A 99 7.74 -8.85 -8.23
C SER A 99 7.27 -8.11 -9.48
N ALA A 100 6.78 -6.88 -9.34
CA ALA A 100 6.34 -6.05 -10.46
C ALA A 100 7.50 -5.67 -11.39
N VAL A 101 8.68 -5.33 -10.82
CA VAL A 101 9.88 -5.01 -11.61
C VAL A 101 10.31 -6.22 -12.44
N ILE A 102 10.35 -7.41 -11.84
CA ILE A 102 10.70 -8.64 -12.55
C ILE A 102 9.71 -8.92 -13.68
N ALA A 103 8.41 -8.84 -13.40
CA ALA A 103 7.36 -9.08 -14.40
C ALA A 103 7.43 -8.07 -15.55
N ARG A 104 7.65 -6.79 -15.24
CA ARG A 104 7.87 -5.75 -16.27
C ARG A 104 9.02 -6.11 -17.20
N ASP A 105 10.16 -6.50 -16.63
CA ASP A 105 11.35 -6.80 -17.42
C ASP A 105 11.10 -8.04 -18.32
N MET A 106 10.40 -9.09 -17.81
CA MET A 106 10.00 -10.25 -18.60
C MET A 106 9.04 -9.89 -19.75
N VAL A 107 8.10 -8.96 -19.52
CA VAL A 107 7.17 -8.49 -20.56
C VAL A 107 7.90 -7.65 -21.59
N LEU A 108 8.84 -6.78 -21.19
CA LEU A 108 9.62 -5.96 -22.10
C LEU A 108 10.56 -6.78 -22.99
N ASP A 109 11.03 -7.94 -22.54
CA ASP A 109 11.80 -8.87 -23.38
C ASP A 109 10.97 -9.39 -24.57
N GLN A 110 9.65 -9.49 -24.41
CA GLN A 110 8.72 -9.96 -25.44
C GLN A 110 8.06 -8.79 -26.23
N TYR A 111 7.83 -7.67 -25.54
CA TYR A 111 7.16 -6.48 -26.06
C TYR A 111 8.02 -5.22 -25.78
N PRO A 112 9.13 -5.02 -26.52
CA PRO A 112 10.09 -3.93 -26.22
C PRO A 112 9.51 -2.52 -26.25
N GLU A 113 8.42 -2.32 -27.00
CA GLU A 113 7.73 -1.02 -27.12
C GLU A 113 6.68 -0.78 -26.05
N ALA A 114 6.45 -1.74 -25.14
CA ALA A 114 5.47 -1.57 -24.08
C ALA A 114 5.90 -0.50 -23.07
N ALA A 115 4.97 0.37 -22.69
CA ALA A 115 5.22 1.44 -21.71
C ALA A 115 4.67 1.04 -20.35
N ILE A 116 5.52 0.44 -19.50
CA ILE A 116 5.18 -0.02 -18.16
C ILE A 116 6.02 0.74 -17.13
N SER A 117 5.38 1.59 -16.35
CA SER A 117 6.00 2.41 -15.31
C SER A 117 5.60 1.93 -13.93
N ILE A 118 6.55 1.91 -13.00
CA ILE A 118 6.35 1.45 -11.63
C ILE A 118 6.90 2.52 -10.67
N ILE A 119 6.09 2.96 -9.73
CA ILE A 119 6.50 3.91 -8.68
C ILE A 119 6.45 3.20 -7.33
N ASP A 120 7.58 3.16 -6.61
CA ASP A 120 7.59 2.85 -5.18
C ASP A 120 7.00 4.05 -4.43
N THR A 121 5.77 3.92 -3.95
CA THR A 121 5.09 5.01 -3.25
C THR A 121 5.70 5.32 -1.89
N LYS A 122 6.54 4.43 -1.36
CA LYS A 122 7.06 4.49 0.03
C LYS A 122 5.95 4.67 1.07
N ALA A 123 4.74 4.31 0.68
CA ALA A 123 3.53 4.44 1.46
C ALA A 123 2.86 3.08 1.68
N ALA A 124 1.82 3.09 2.48
CA ALA A 124 0.99 1.96 2.83
C ALA A 124 -0.42 2.46 3.12
N THR A 125 -1.40 1.56 3.07
CA THR A 125 -2.78 1.82 3.46
C THR A 125 -3.36 3.05 2.75
N ILE A 126 -4.11 3.88 3.45
CA ILE A 126 -4.73 5.09 2.91
C ILE A 126 -3.72 6.09 2.29
N GLY A 127 -2.44 6.06 2.73
CA GLY A 127 -1.39 6.90 2.14
C GLY A 127 -1.07 6.48 0.71
N GLU A 128 -0.94 5.18 0.45
CA GLU A 128 -0.80 4.63 -0.90
C GLU A 128 -2.06 4.91 -1.73
N GLY A 129 -3.24 4.60 -1.16
CA GLY A 129 -4.52 4.89 -1.81
C GLY A 129 -4.69 6.35 -2.22
N TYR A 130 -4.24 7.30 -1.38
CA TYR A 130 -4.26 8.72 -1.72
C TYR A 130 -3.42 9.04 -2.98
N LEU A 131 -2.24 8.45 -3.13
CA LEU A 131 -1.42 8.63 -4.33
C LEU A 131 -2.08 8.03 -5.57
N VAL A 132 -2.76 6.87 -5.42
CA VAL A 132 -3.57 6.29 -6.50
C VAL A 132 -4.71 7.23 -6.89
N MET A 133 -5.42 7.82 -5.92
CA MET A 133 -6.49 8.79 -6.20
C MET A 133 -5.94 10.00 -6.96
N LYS A 134 -4.75 10.52 -6.61
CA LYS A 134 -4.11 11.63 -7.32
C LYS A 134 -3.71 11.26 -8.76
N ALA A 135 -3.25 10.04 -8.99
CA ALA A 135 -2.99 9.56 -10.36
C ALA A 135 -4.29 9.46 -11.19
N VAL A 136 -5.38 9.00 -10.58
CA VAL A 136 -6.71 8.96 -11.23
C VAL A 136 -7.22 10.36 -11.55
N GLU A 137 -7.10 11.31 -10.62
CA GLU A 137 -7.47 12.71 -10.84
C GLU A 137 -6.67 13.33 -12.02
N ALA A 138 -5.35 13.09 -12.07
CA ALA A 138 -4.49 13.56 -13.16
C ALA A 138 -4.90 12.95 -14.50
N ARG A 139 -5.13 11.62 -14.54
CA ARG A 139 -5.63 10.93 -15.74
C ARG A 139 -6.98 11.49 -16.20
N ALA A 140 -7.91 11.72 -15.28
CA ALA A 140 -9.22 12.31 -15.59
C ALA A 140 -9.12 13.75 -16.10
N ALA A 141 -8.10 14.51 -15.66
CA ALA A 141 -7.76 15.84 -16.17
C ALA A 141 -7.04 15.83 -17.53
N GLY A 142 -6.88 14.65 -18.16
CA GLY A 142 -6.26 14.50 -19.48
C GLY A 142 -4.73 14.52 -19.48
N LYS A 143 -4.09 14.37 -18.31
CA LYS A 143 -2.63 14.26 -18.19
C LYS A 143 -2.12 12.96 -18.84
N THR A 144 -0.95 13.04 -19.42
CA THR A 144 -0.21 11.87 -19.94
C THR A 144 0.34 11.01 -18.80
N LEU A 145 0.78 9.79 -19.11
CA LEU A 145 1.48 8.92 -18.15
C LEU A 145 2.66 9.65 -17.50
N VAL A 146 3.52 10.28 -18.30
CA VAL A 146 4.73 10.99 -17.83
C VAL A 146 4.38 12.17 -16.91
N GLU A 147 3.38 12.98 -17.28
CA GLU A 147 2.92 14.10 -16.42
C GLU A 147 2.32 13.58 -15.10
N THR A 148 1.58 12.47 -15.15
CA THR A 148 0.99 11.85 -13.95
C THR A 148 2.06 11.27 -13.04
N MET A 149 3.07 10.60 -13.60
CA MET A 149 4.22 10.12 -12.84
C MET A 149 4.92 11.27 -12.11
N ALA A 150 5.21 12.36 -12.79
CA ALA A 150 5.86 13.53 -12.19
C ALA A 150 5.04 14.12 -11.02
N ILE A 151 3.71 14.17 -11.15
CA ILE A 151 2.80 14.60 -10.06
C ILE A 151 2.91 13.67 -8.86
N VAL A 152 2.86 12.34 -9.08
CA VAL A 152 2.93 11.37 -7.99
C VAL A 152 4.31 11.38 -7.32
N GLU A 153 5.39 11.42 -8.11
CA GLU A 153 6.77 11.47 -7.61
C GLU A 153 7.05 12.73 -6.77
N ASP A 154 6.44 13.88 -7.10
CA ASP A 154 6.50 15.09 -6.27
C ASP A 154 5.74 14.92 -4.95
N LEU A 155 4.63 14.19 -4.95
CA LEU A 155 3.81 13.96 -3.75
C LEU A 155 4.45 12.94 -2.78
N VAL A 156 5.13 11.92 -3.27
CA VAL A 156 5.72 10.85 -2.44
C VAL A 156 6.57 11.40 -1.28
N PRO A 157 7.57 12.27 -1.48
CA PRO A 157 8.38 12.78 -0.37
C PRO A 157 7.62 13.73 0.57
N ARG A 158 6.48 14.26 0.15
CA ARG A 158 5.63 15.19 0.92
C ARG A 158 4.56 14.46 1.71
N LEU A 159 4.23 13.23 1.35
CA LEU A 159 3.21 12.43 2.03
C LEU A 159 3.65 12.08 3.46
N ARG A 160 2.73 12.25 4.41
CA ARG A 160 2.91 11.82 5.80
C ARG A 160 1.76 10.91 6.18
N THR A 161 2.09 9.68 6.60
CA THR A 161 1.11 8.68 7.05
C THR A 161 1.33 8.39 8.52
N TYR A 162 0.30 8.55 9.33
CA TYR A 162 0.31 8.29 10.77
C TYR A 162 -0.67 7.15 11.10
N LEU A 163 -0.21 6.19 11.90
CA LEU A 163 -1.00 5.04 12.31
C LEU A 163 -0.99 4.92 13.84
N LEU A 164 -2.16 4.86 14.43
CA LEU A 164 -2.32 4.56 15.85
C LEU A 164 -2.67 3.07 15.99
N VAL A 165 -1.78 2.30 16.57
CA VAL A 165 -1.89 0.84 16.64
C VAL A 165 -2.19 0.40 18.07
N ASP A 166 -3.07 -0.58 18.23
CA ASP A 166 -3.42 -1.13 19.54
C ASP A 166 -2.39 -2.15 20.02
N ASP A 167 -1.87 -2.98 19.10
CA ASP A 167 -0.85 -3.98 19.36
C ASP A 167 0.17 -4.06 18.23
N LEU A 168 1.45 -3.89 18.54
CA LEU A 168 2.56 -3.97 17.59
C LEU A 168 3.06 -5.39 17.32
N GLN A 169 2.59 -6.39 18.07
CA GLN A 169 3.13 -7.73 17.97
C GLN A 169 3.01 -8.32 16.56
N HIS A 170 1.92 -7.99 15.84
CA HIS A 170 1.74 -8.43 14.46
C HIS A 170 2.79 -7.86 13.51
N LEU A 171 3.11 -6.56 13.64
CA LEU A 171 4.14 -5.90 12.84
C LEU A 171 5.54 -6.42 13.14
N VAL A 172 5.81 -6.72 14.42
CA VAL A 172 7.10 -7.27 14.86
C VAL A 172 7.26 -8.72 14.41
N ARG A 173 6.21 -9.56 14.56
CA ARG A 173 6.24 -10.95 14.09
C ARG A 173 6.41 -11.01 12.57
N GLY A 174 5.75 -10.12 11.84
CA GLY A 174 5.89 -9.98 10.40
C GLY A 174 7.24 -9.41 9.95
N GLY A 175 8.07 -8.90 10.87
CA GLY A 175 9.38 -8.31 10.55
C GLY A 175 9.32 -6.91 9.93
N ARG A 176 8.17 -6.25 9.88
CA ARG A 176 7.99 -4.89 9.34
C ARG A 176 8.28 -3.80 10.35
N LEU A 177 8.39 -4.17 11.64
CA LEU A 177 8.85 -3.28 12.71
C LEU A 177 9.94 -3.99 13.51
N SER A 178 11.04 -3.29 13.81
CA SER A 178 12.14 -3.89 14.57
C SER A 178 11.76 -4.13 16.03
N LYS A 179 12.27 -5.22 16.62
CA LYS A 179 12.16 -5.49 18.06
C LYS A 179 12.77 -4.38 18.93
N ALA A 180 13.77 -3.69 18.39
CA ALA A 180 14.47 -2.58 19.07
C ALA A 180 13.59 -1.32 19.25
N ALA A 181 12.43 -1.25 18.61
CA ALA A 181 11.47 -0.15 18.83
C ALA A 181 10.97 -0.08 20.30
N GLY A 182 11.43 -0.99 21.17
CA GLY A 182 11.28 -0.91 22.63
C GLY A 182 9.83 -0.92 23.13
N LEU A 183 8.92 -1.48 22.32
CA LEU A 183 7.48 -1.42 22.54
C LEU A 183 6.87 -2.75 22.97
N ILE A 184 7.71 -3.79 23.07
CA ILE A 184 7.28 -5.13 23.50
C ILE A 184 7.48 -5.21 25.00
N GLY A 185 6.47 -4.92 25.76
CA GLY A 185 6.50 -5.16 27.20
C GLY A 185 5.45 -4.36 27.98
N GLY A 186 4.39 -5.02 28.35
CA GLY A 186 3.68 -4.91 29.62
C GLY A 186 3.09 -3.58 30.09
N LEU A 187 3.16 -2.52 29.33
CA LEU A 187 2.55 -1.25 29.75
C LEU A 187 1.08 -1.20 29.33
N VAL A 188 0.23 -1.39 30.32
CA VAL A 188 -1.23 -1.32 30.14
C VAL A 188 -1.64 0.03 29.52
N ASN A 189 -2.42 -0.07 28.43
CA ASN A 189 -3.01 1.10 27.75
C ASN A 189 -2.04 2.06 27.06
N ILE A 190 -0.83 1.62 26.69
CA ILE A 190 0.05 2.38 25.79
C ILE A 190 -0.32 2.07 24.35
N LYS A 191 -0.55 3.13 23.58
CA LYS A 191 -0.86 3.10 22.14
C LYS A 191 0.33 3.67 21.38
N PRO A 192 1.05 2.85 20.63
CA PRO A 192 2.12 3.34 19.77
C PRO A 192 1.56 4.15 18.61
N LEU A 193 2.22 5.26 18.32
CA LEU A 193 2.03 6.02 17.10
C LEU A 193 3.19 5.72 16.16
N ILE A 194 2.86 5.30 14.96
CA ILE A 194 3.79 4.88 13.93
C ILE A 194 3.68 5.82 12.73
N SER A 195 4.77 6.03 12.03
CA SER A 195 4.82 6.71 10.74
C SER A 195 5.68 5.91 9.77
N LEU A 196 5.58 6.23 8.49
CA LEU A 196 6.55 5.81 7.50
C LEU A 196 7.63 6.88 7.37
N ASN A 197 8.89 6.47 7.36
CA ASN A 197 10.02 7.37 7.13
C ASN A 197 10.28 7.57 5.62
N ALA A 198 11.29 8.38 5.29
CA ALA A 198 11.65 8.68 3.89
C ALA A 198 12.06 7.45 3.06
N ASP A 199 12.48 6.36 3.73
CA ASP A 199 12.80 5.09 3.07
C ASP A 199 11.56 4.17 2.90
N GLY A 200 10.38 4.59 3.36
CA GLY A 200 9.16 3.78 3.35
C GLY A 200 9.11 2.71 4.46
N LYS A 201 9.95 2.81 5.51
CA LYS A 201 9.97 1.90 6.64
C LYS A 201 9.08 2.40 7.77
N LEU A 202 8.47 1.46 8.51
CA LEU A 202 7.71 1.81 9.71
C LEU A 202 8.63 2.21 10.86
N GLU A 203 8.32 3.36 11.46
CA GLU A 203 8.99 3.88 12.65
C GLU A 203 7.98 4.19 13.75
N SER A 204 8.32 3.86 14.99
CA SER A 204 7.54 4.31 16.14
C SER A 204 7.99 5.71 16.53
N ILE A 205 7.11 6.68 16.37
CA ILE A 205 7.39 8.10 16.60
C ILE A 205 6.93 8.58 17.98
N ALA A 206 5.95 7.91 18.59
CA ALA A 206 5.51 8.23 19.96
C ALA A 206 4.87 7.02 20.65
N LYS A 207 4.86 7.07 21.99
CA LYS A 207 4.14 6.14 22.87
C LYS A 207 3.14 6.94 23.70
N ILE A 208 1.86 6.71 23.46
CA ILE A 208 0.81 7.54 24.02
C ILE A 208 -0.09 6.71 24.92
N ARG A 209 -0.38 7.22 26.10
CA ARG A 209 -1.28 6.54 27.01
C ARG A 209 -2.73 6.88 26.70
N GLY A 210 -3.45 5.87 26.21
CA GLY A 210 -4.88 5.94 25.91
C GLY A 210 -5.19 6.40 24.47
N ARG A 211 -6.18 5.72 23.85
CA ARG A 211 -6.56 5.91 22.45
C ARG A 211 -6.99 7.35 22.13
N LYS A 212 -7.79 7.99 23.01
CA LYS A 212 -8.27 9.35 22.79
C LYS A 212 -7.12 10.37 22.66
N LYS A 213 -6.07 10.22 23.52
CA LYS A 213 -4.87 11.07 23.43
C LYS A 213 -4.08 10.78 22.16
N GLY A 214 -3.99 9.48 21.76
CA GLY A 214 -3.34 9.08 20.53
C GLY A 214 -3.97 9.69 19.30
N ILE A 215 -5.29 9.68 19.20
CA ILE A 215 -6.02 10.34 18.10
C ILE A 215 -5.75 11.84 18.07
N LYS A 216 -5.78 12.49 19.24
CA LYS A 216 -5.49 13.93 19.32
C LYS A 216 -4.07 14.24 18.85
N GLU A 217 -3.09 13.42 19.22
CA GLU A 217 -1.70 13.59 18.79
C GLU A 217 -1.54 13.38 17.27
N MET A 218 -2.21 12.37 16.70
CA MET A 218 -2.25 12.20 15.24
C MET A 218 -2.78 13.44 14.54
N LEU A 219 -3.87 14.02 15.06
CA LEU A 219 -4.45 15.24 14.48
C LEU A 219 -3.49 16.41 14.57
N ASN A 220 -2.82 16.61 15.73
CA ASN A 220 -1.82 17.68 15.89
C ASN A 220 -0.69 17.52 14.87
N LEU A 221 -0.09 16.31 14.78
CA LEU A 221 0.97 16.02 13.81
C LEU A 221 0.52 16.22 12.35
N THR A 222 -0.73 15.88 12.04
CA THR A 222 -1.29 16.14 10.72
C THR A 222 -1.39 17.62 10.44
N LEU A 223 -1.93 18.41 11.37
CA LEU A 223 -2.09 19.86 11.22
C LEU A 223 -0.74 20.57 11.14
N ASP A 224 0.24 20.16 11.95
CA ASP A 224 1.58 20.74 11.98
C ASP A 224 2.39 20.48 10.70
N ASN A 225 2.01 19.43 9.95
CA ASN A 225 2.68 19.04 8.70
C ASN A 225 1.81 19.27 7.45
N LEU A 226 0.67 19.94 7.60
CA LEU A 226 -0.15 20.32 6.45
C LEU A 226 0.59 21.37 5.61
N ASP A 227 0.68 21.11 4.32
CA ASP A 227 1.13 22.10 3.35
C ASP A 227 -0.07 23.00 2.99
N HIS A 228 -0.01 24.26 3.42
CA HIS A 228 -1.06 25.25 3.15
C HIS A 228 -0.84 25.99 1.82
N SER A 229 0.12 25.55 0.99
CA SER A 229 0.46 26.23 -0.27
C SER A 229 -0.35 25.74 -1.47
N THR A 230 -1.32 24.84 -1.27
CA THR A 230 -2.20 24.29 -2.35
C THR A 230 -3.63 24.77 -2.20
#